data_650b3ff5c7748433f716d8514c1818a2
#
_entry.id   650b3ff5c7748433f716d8514c1818a2
#
_cell.length_a   1.000
_cell.length_b   1.000
_cell.length_c   1.000
_cell.angle_alpha   90.00
_cell.angle_beta   90.00
_cell.angle_gamma   90.00
#
_symmetry.space_group_name_H-M   'P 1'
#
loop_
_entity.id
_entity.type
_entity.pdbx_description
1 polymer ?
#
loop_
_entity_poly.entity_id
_entity_poly.type
_entity_poly.pdbx_seq_one_letter_code
_entity_poly.pdbx_strand_id
1 'polypeptide(L)'
;MKKYLLSLLLSPAFFSNLTAQNNTPWNNKKAAVVLTYDDAVNQHLDNAIPVLDSLGLKATFYITGYSSSIRDRMNEWKKLAANGHELGNHTLYHPCVGGVGREWVQPDYDMSKYTLRRMVDETRMNNVFLQALDGKTKRTFAFTCGDMKIGDSSFIGLLKNDFVAARAVRAEMHTIDKVDLYNVDCFYVNGQTAAQMMEWVKKAVETKSLLVILFHGVGGGNSLNVLVPEHRRFLQYLKQNEKDCWIAPMIEVAEYVKKYQSH
;
A
#
# COMPACT_ATOMS: atom_id res chain seq x y z
N MET A 1 79.84 -31.52 14.79
CA MET A 1 79.22 -30.38 14.11
C MET A 1 77.76 -30.74 13.87
N LYS A 2 76.81 -30.17 14.67
CA LYS A 2 75.38 -30.44 14.56
C LYS A 2 74.76 -29.29 13.76
N LYS A 3 74.12 -29.58 12.61
CA LYS A 3 73.38 -28.64 11.78
C LYS A 3 71.93 -28.56 12.29
N TYR A 4 71.52 -27.40 12.74
CA TYR A 4 70.14 -27.12 13.06
C TYR A 4 69.40 -26.64 11.78
N LEU A 5 68.36 -27.39 11.35
CA LEU A 5 67.45 -26.97 10.30
C LEU A 5 66.34 -26.11 10.92
N LEU A 6 66.26 -24.87 10.50
CA LEU A 6 65.22 -23.94 10.93
C LEU A 6 64.03 -24.09 9.96
N SER A 7 62.93 -24.71 10.45
CA SER A 7 61.68 -24.85 9.69
C SER A 7 60.86 -23.55 9.81
N LEU A 8 60.75 -22.80 8.74
CA LEU A 8 59.82 -21.66 8.64
C LEU A 8 58.39 -22.20 8.45
N LEU A 9 57.52 -22.06 9.47
CA LEU A 9 56.08 -22.30 9.37
C LEU A 9 55.41 -21.04 8.73
N LEU A 10 55.05 -21.14 7.46
CA LEU A 10 54.14 -20.16 6.83
C LEU A 10 52.71 -20.45 7.29
N SER A 11 52.15 -19.57 8.10
CA SER A 11 50.72 -19.56 8.41
C SER A 11 49.92 -18.99 7.20
N PRO A 12 48.89 -19.68 6.69
CA PRO A 12 48.03 -19.11 5.68
C PRO A 12 47.16 -18.02 6.31
N ALA A 13 47.33 -16.78 5.82
CA ALA A 13 46.42 -15.70 6.16
C ALA A 13 45.06 -15.97 5.49
N PHE A 14 44.04 -16.32 6.26
CA PHE A 14 42.65 -16.35 5.81
C PHE A 14 42.19 -14.91 5.57
N PHE A 15 42.18 -14.48 4.33
CA PHE A 15 41.44 -13.29 3.92
C PHE A 15 39.95 -13.63 3.99
N SER A 16 39.29 -13.25 5.08
CA SER A 16 37.85 -13.21 5.14
C SER A 16 37.37 -12.13 4.15
N ASN A 17 36.85 -12.54 3.01
CA ASN A 17 36.10 -11.66 2.13
C ASN A 17 34.84 -11.23 2.89
N LEU A 18 34.90 -10.10 3.58
CA LEU A 18 33.73 -9.36 4.00
C LEU A 18 33.05 -8.85 2.72
N THR A 19 32.21 -9.68 2.12
CA THR A 19 31.23 -9.20 1.17
C THR A 19 30.36 -8.22 1.96
N ALA A 20 30.48 -6.92 1.66
CA ALA A 20 29.55 -5.91 2.10
C ALA A 20 28.15 -6.41 1.69
N GLN A 21 27.38 -6.88 2.66
CA GLN A 21 26.02 -7.35 2.45
C GLN A 21 25.28 -6.12 1.93
N ASN A 22 24.96 -6.12 0.63
CA ASN A 22 24.18 -5.06 0.01
C ASN A 22 22.89 -4.95 0.79
N ASN A 23 22.80 -3.96 1.68
CA ASN A 23 21.67 -3.76 2.58
C ASN A 23 20.48 -3.24 1.78
N THR A 24 19.82 -4.13 1.05
CA THR A 24 18.63 -3.92 0.23
C THR A 24 17.46 -4.67 0.87
N PRO A 25 16.82 -4.08 1.90
CA PRO A 25 15.88 -4.78 2.78
C PRO A 25 14.54 -5.12 2.10
N TRP A 26 14.25 -4.51 0.96
CA TRP A 26 12.97 -4.62 0.27
C TRP A 26 13.05 -5.59 -0.92
N ASN A 27 12.98 -6.89 -0.68
CA ASN A 27 13.03 -7.90 -1.74
C ASN A 27 14.21 -7.67 -2.73
N ASN A 28 15.42 -7.49 -2.19
CA ASN A 28 16.65 -7.13 -2.91
C ASN A 28 16.61 -5.75 -3.60
N LYS A 29 15.73 -4.86 -3.19
CA LYS A 29 15.65 -3.46 -3.63
C LYS A 29 15.94 -2.50 -2.47
N LYS A 30 16.24 -1.25 -2.82
CA LYS A 30 16.54 -0.21 -1.82
C LYS A 30 15.27 0.28 -1.11
N ALA A 31 14.16 0.38 -1.83
CA ALA A 31 12.87 0.83 -1.30
C ALA A 31 11.73 -0.06 -1.78
N ALA A 32 10.61 -0.04 -1.05
CA ALA A 32 9.33 -0.53 -1.57
C ALA A 32 8.41 0.66 -1.90
N VAL A 33 7.67 0.54 -3.01
CA VAL A 33 6.67 1.52 -3.43
C VAL A 33 5.34 0.82 -3.64
N VAL A 34 4.31 1.27 -2.93
CA VAL A 34 2.95 0.76 -3.05
C VAL A 34 2.06 1.84 -3.62
N LEU A 35 1.38 1.52 -4.70
CA LEU A 35 0.36 2.38 -5.31
C LEU A 35 -1.00 1.97 -4.80
N THR A 36 -1.74 2.89 -4.17
CA THR A 36 -3.09 2.64 -3.65
C THR A 36 -4.10 3.60 -4.26
N TYR A 37 -5.30 3.10 -4.53
CA TYR A 37 -6.40 3.83 -5.14
C TYR A 37 -7.67 3.59 -4.33
N ASP A 38 -8.27 4.66 -3.78
CA ASP A 38 -9.42 4.57 -2.89
C ASP A 38 -10.76 4.83 -3.61
N ASP A 39 -11.88 4.40 -3.00
CA ASP A 39 -13.28 4.67 -3.35
C ASP A 39 -13.85 3.87 -4.53
N ALA A 40 -13.05 3.14 -5.28
CA ALA A 40 -13.51 2.40 -6.46
C ALA A 40 -14.25 3.29 -7.48
N VAL A 41 -13.65 4.41 -7.89
CA VAL A 41 -14.23 5.32 -8.89
C VAL A 41 -14.02 4.81 -10.32
N ASN A 42 -14.89 5.21 -11.27
CA ASN A 42 -14.78 4.79 -12.68
C ASN A 42 -13.44 5.14 -13.32
N GLN A 43 -12.86 6.28 -12.95
CA GLN A 43 -11.57 6.75 -13.48
C GLN A 43 -10.40 5.82 -13.15
N HIS A 44 -10.52 4.95 -12.16
CA HIS A 44 -9.53 3.89 -11.93
C HIS A 44 -9.52 2.90 -13.10
N LEU A 45 -10.68 2.44 -13.54
CA LEU A 45 -10.82 1.52 -14.66
C LEU A 45 -10.46 2.18 -16.00
N ASP A 46 -10.86 3.45 -16.18
CA ASP A 46 -10.74 4.16 -17.45
C ASP A 46 -9.34 4.75 -17.68
N ASN A 47 -8.69 5.24 -16.62
CA ASN A 47 -7.46 6.03 -16.73
C ASN A 47 -6.24 5.39 -16.04
N ALA A 48 -6.41 4.78 -14.85
CA ALA A 48 -5.29 4.22 -14.08
C ALA A 48 -4.89 2.83 -14.57
N ILE A 49 -5.83 1.89 -14.66
CA ILE A 49 -5.59 0.50 -15.03
C ILE A 49 -4.92 0.34 -16.39
N PRO A 50 -5.36 1.02 -17.48
CA PRO A 50 -4.71 0.85 -18.78
C PRO A 50 -3.22 1.21 -18.76
N VAL A 51 -2.84 2.21 -17.96
CA VAL A 51 -1.43 2.62 -17.83
C VAL A 51 -0.65 1.64 -16.95
N LEU A 52 -1.19 1.24 -15.79
CA LEU A 52 -0.59 0.24 -14.91
C LEU A 52 -0.30 -1.06 -15.65
N ASP A 53 -1.31 -1.58 -16.36
CA ASP A 53 -1.20 -2.83 -17.11
C ASP A 53 -0.22 -2.74 -18.26
N SER A 54 -0.20 -1.63 -19.02
CA SER A 54 0.74 -1.43 -20.12
C SER A 54 2.21 -1.40 -19.66
N LEU A 55 2.44 -1.00 -18.41
CA LEU A 55 3.76 -0.96 -17.78
C LEU A 55 4.08 -2.23 -16.97
N GLY A 56 3.14 -3.16 -16.84
CA GLY A 56 3.27 -4.35 -15.99
C GLY A 56 3.36 -4.05 -14.50
N LEU A 57 2.89 -2.88 -14.06
CA LEU A 57 2.84 -2.49 -12.65
C LEU A 57 1.56 -3.01 -12.00
N LYS A 58 1.65 -3.41 -10.73
CA LYS A 58 0.49 -3.83 -9.93
C LYS A 58 0.26 -2.88 -8.76
N ALA A 59 -0.99 -2.75 -8.37
CA ALA A 59 -1.45 -1.79 -7.36
C ALA A 59 -2.54 -2.39 -6.48
N THR A 60 -2.88 -1.69 -5.41
CA THR A 60 -4.01 -2.00 -4.52
C THR A 60 -5.14 -1.02 -4.77
N PHE A 61 -6.34 -1.53 -4.98
CA PHE A 61 -7.57 -0.74 -5.08
C PHE A 61 -8.40 -1.00 -3.83
N TYR A 62 -8.55 0.01 -2.98
CA TYR A 62 -9.36 -0.06 -1.78
C TYR A 62 -10.83 0.21 -2.13
N ILE A 63 -11.61 -0.86 -2.06
CA ILE A 63 -12.95 -0.93 -2.61
C ILE A 63 -13.98 -0.58 -1.54
N THR A 64 -14.73 0.48 -1.78
CA THR A 64 -16.02 0.74 -1.12
C THR A 64 -17.08 -0.10 -1.80
N GLY A 65 -17.64 -1.09 -1.09
CA GLY A 65 -18.53 -2.08 -1.70
C GLY A 65 -19.82 -1.48 -2.29
N TYR A 66 -20.31 -0.36 -1.77
CA TYR A 66 -21.50 0.36 -2.25
C TYR A 66 -21.23 1.30 -3.43
N SER A 67 -19.99 1.37 -3.94
CA SER A 67 -19.66 2.22 -5.10
C SER A 67 -20.50 1.88 -6.32
N SER A 68 -20.97 2.90 -7.03
CA SER A 68 -21.67 2.73 -8.31
C SER A 68 -20.81 2.06 -9.37
N SER A 69 -19.51 2.34 -9.38
CA SER A 69 -18.55 1.70 -10.28
C SER A 69 -18.48 0.18 -10.06
N ILE A 70 -18.54 -0.27 -8.81
CA ILE A 70 -18.59 -1.69 -8.48
C ILE A 70 -19.90 -2.32 -8.98
N ARG A 71 -21.04 -1.68 -8.70
CA ARG A 71 -22.35 -2.15 -9.11
C ARG A 71 -22.47 -2.26 -10.62
N ASP A 72 -22.04 -1.23 -11.33
CA ASP A 72 -22.30 -1.09 -12.76
C ASP A 72 -21.21 -1.74 -13.63
N ARG A 73 -19.99 -1.93 -13.08
CA ARG A 73 -18.80 -2.43 -13.81
C ARG A 73 -18.10 -3.61 -13.12
N MET A 74 -18.84 -4.41 -12.37
CA MET A 74 -18.32 -5.53 -11.57
C MET A 74 -17.38 -6.46 -12.35
N ASN A 75 -17.68 -6.76 -13.62
CA ASN A 75 -16.85 -7.64 -14.43
C ASN A 75 -15.47 -7.05 -14.75
N GLU A 76 -15.35 -5.74 -14.83
CA GLU A 76 -14.06 -5.07 -15.04
C GLU A 76 -13.21 -5.13 -13.76
N TRP A 77 -13.83 -4.95 -12.59
CA TRP A 77 -13.16 -5.13 -11.29
C TRP A 77 -12.70 -6.58 -11.07
N LYS A 78 -13.49 -7.59 -11.49
CA LYS A 78 -13.04 -8.98 -11.48
C LYS A 78 -11.84 -9.22 -12.37
N LYS A 79 -11.83 -8.65 -13.60
CA LYS A 79 -10.69 -8.75 -14.52
C LYS A 79 -9.44 -8.08 -13.95
N LEU A 80 -9.58 -6.92 -13.32
CA LEU A 80 -8.51 -6.22 -12.63
C LEU A 80 -7.87 -7.11 -11.56
N ALA A 81 -8.68 -7.74 -10.71
CA ALA A 81 -8.19 -8.66 -9.68
C ALA A 81 -7.51 -9.90 -10.26
N ALA A 82 -8.07 -10.47 -11.34
CA ALA A 82 -7.49 -11.61 -12.06
C ALA A 82 -6.14 -11.26 -12.72
N ASN A 83 -5.94 -9.98 -13.09
CA ASN A 83 -4.68 -9.47 -13.63
C ASN A 83 -3.63 -9.15 -12.55
N GLY A 84 -3.86 -9.52 -11.29
CA GLY A 84 -2.87 -9.43 -10.23
C GLY A 84 -2.87 -8.14 -9.41
N HIS A 85 -3.85 -7.26 -9.61
CA HIS A 85 -4.06 -6.16 -8.67
C HIS A 85 -4.77 -6.67 -7.40
N GLU A 86 -4.57 -5.97 -6.29
CA GLU A 86 -5.28 -6.26 -5.05
C GLU A 86 -6.59 -5.48 -4.99
N LEU A 87 -7.68 -6.17 -4.61
CA LEU A 87 -8.89 -5.54 -4.11
C LEU A 87 -8.80 -5.49 -2.58
N GLY A 88 -8.32 -4.36 -2.04
CA GLY A 88 -8.30 -4.09 -0.61
C GLY A 88 -9.69 -3.65 -0.10
N ASN A 89 -9.89 -3.72 1.20
CA ASN A 89 -11.16 -3.35 1.82
C ASN A 89 -11.17 -1.86 2.24
N HIS A 90 -12.21 -1.13 1.80
CA HIS A 90 -12.47 0.26 2.21
C HIS A 90 -13.89 0.42 2.77
N THR A 91 -14.31 -0.57 3.58
CA THR A 91 -15.67 -0.73 4.12
C THR A 91 -16.77 -0.90 3.06
N LEU A 92 -17.99 -1.16 3.50
CA LEU A 92 -19.11 -1.29 2.57
C LEU A 92 -19.65 0.07 2.13
N TYR A 93 -19.80 1.02 3.07
CA TYR A 93 -20.50 2.29 2.86
C TYR A 93 -19.60 3.53 2.99
N HIS A 94 -18.31 3.37 3.24
CA HIS A 94 -17.37 4.47 3.42
C HIS A 94 -17.76 5.42 4.57
N PRO A 95 -18.01 4.92 5.79
CA PRO A 95 -18.38 5.78 6.89
C PRO A 95 -17.20 6.68 7.30
N CYS A 96 -17.51 7.95 7.59
CA CYS A 96 -16.56 8.94 8.08
C CYS A 96 -17.15 9.67 9.28
N VAL A 97 -16.32 10.19 10.16
CA VAL A 97 -16.79 11.08 11.25
C VAL A 97 -17.30 12.36 10.63
N GLY A 98 -18.61 12.64 10.80
CA GLY A 98 -19.25 13.89 10.38
C GLY A 98 -18.91 15.05 11.32
N GLY A 99 -19.25 16.27 10.91
CA GLY A 99 -19.05 17.48 11.70
C GLY A 99 -18.53 18.65 10.87
N VAL A 100 -17.99 19.67 11.56
CA VAL A 100 -17.48 20.89 10.91
C VAL A 100 -16.38 20.56 9.90
N GLY A 101 -16.56 21.03 8.66
CA GLY A 101 -15.65 20.75 7.52
C GLY A 101 -15.89 19.39 6.86
N ARG A 102 -16.86 18.60 7.34
CA ARG A 102 -17.26 17.31 6.77
C ARG A 102 -18.80 17.21 6.64
N GLU A 103 -19.45 18.30 6.33
CA GLU A 103 -20.92 18.41 6.19
C GLU A 103 -21.46 17.54 5.04
N TRP A 104 -20.58 17.06 4.17
CA TRP A 104 -20.87 16.11 3.09
C TRP A 104 -21.13 14.67 3.59
N VAL A 105 -20.75 14.35 4.84
CA VAL A 105 -20.99 13.02 5.42
C VAL A 105 -22.48 12.85 5.67
N GLN A 106 -23.07 11.85 4.99
CA GLN A 106 -24.48 11.54 5.14
C GLN A 106 -24.79 11.02 6.55
N PRO A 107 -25.92 11.37 7.15
CA PRO A 107 -26.26 10.98 8.53
C PRO A 107 -26.21 9.46 8.80
N ASP A 108 -26.58 8.65 7.81
CA ASP A 108 -26.59 7.18 7.91
C ASP A 108 -25.18 6.57 7.90
N TYR A 109 -24.19 7.31 7.36
CA TYR A 109 -22.80 6.91 7.25
C TYR A 109 -21.88 7.72 8.17
N ASP A 110 -22.47 8.49 9.09
CA ASP A 110 -21.72 9.24 10.08
C ASP A 110 -21.17 8.29 11.15
N MET A 111 -19.85 8.11 11.12
CA MET A 111 -19.13 7.20 12.00
C MET A 111 -19.24 7.57 13.48
N SER A 112 -19.52 8.85 13.80
CA SER A 112 -19.81 9.31 15.18
C SER A 112 -21.05 8.65 15.78
N LYS A 113 -21.94 8.13 14.95
CA LYS A 113 -23.17 7.42 15.32
C LYS A 113 -23.04 5.90 15.22
N TYR A 114 -21.88 5.39 14.83
CA TYR A 114 -21.64 3.96 14.72
C TYR A 114 -21.35 3.36 16.09
N THR A 115 -21.70 2.09 16.23
CA THR A 115 -21.13 1.23 17.27
C THR A 115 -19.91 0.50 16.73
N LEU A 116 -18.99 0.08 17.60
CA LEU A 116 -17.87 -0.79 17.21
C LEU A 116 -18.35 -2.03 16.46
N ARG A 117 -19.46 -2.64 16.91
CA ARG A 117 -20.04 -3.82 16.27
C ARG A 117 -20.47 -3.51 14.85
N ARG A 118 -21.20 -2.42 14.60
CA ARG A 118 -21.62 -2.02 13.26
C ARG A 118 -20.42 -1.86 12.32
N MET A 119 -19.37 -1.17 12.80
CA MET A 119 -18.15 -0.98 11.99
C MET A 119 -17.47 -2.31 11.64
N VAL A 120 -17.34 -3.21 12.60
CA VAL A 120 -16.75 -4.54 12.41
C VAL A 120 -17.59 -5.39 11.47
N ASP A 121 -18.91 -5.47 11.68
CA ASP A 121 -19.81 -6.27 10.86
C ASP A 121 -19.85 -5.77 9.42
N GLU A 122 -19.90 -4.44 9.20
CA GLU A 122 -19.85 -3.81 7.90
C GLU A 122 -18.54 -4.12 7.17
N THR A 123 -17.41 -3.97 7.85
CA THR A 123 -16.09 -4.23 7.29
C THR A 123 -15.93 -5.71 6.91
N ARG A 124 -16.37 -6.63 7.77
CA ARG A 124 -16.36 -8.07 7.48
C ARG A 124 -17.29 -8.45 6.33
N MET A 125 -18.45 -7.81 6.24
CA MET A 125 -19.38 -8.05 5.13
C MET A 125 -18.76 -7.61 3.80
N ASN A 126 -18.02 -6.50 3.79
CA ASN A 126 -17.26 -6.10 2.60
C ASN A 126 -16.16 -7.11 2.24
N ASN A 127 -15.50 -7.76 3.21
CA ASN A 127 -14.56 -8.86 2.93
C ASN A 127 -15.27 -10.05 2.25
N VAL A 128 -16.45 -10.44 2.71
CA VAL A 128 -17.26 -11.52 2.07
C VAL A 128 -17.61 -11.13 0.64
N PHE A 129 -18.04 -9.90 0.40
CA PHE A 129 -18.34 -9.37 -0.92
C PHE A 129 -17.11 -9.42 -1.84
N LEU A 130 -15.97 -8.92 -1.39
CA LEU A 130 -14.73 -8.91 -2.16
C LEU A 130 -14.22 -10.34 -2.45
N GLN A 131 -14.38 -11.26 -1.51
CA GLN A 131 -14.06 -12.67 -1.73
C GLN A 131 -14.92 -13.30 -2.83
N ALA A 132 -16.20 -12.91 -2.93
CA ALA A 132 -17.06 -13.35 -4.02
C ALA A 132 -16.64 -12.77 -5.39
N LEU A 133 -15.92 -11.65 -5.40
CA LEU A 133 -15.38 -11.04 -6.63
C LEU A 133 -14.09 -11.70 -7.11
N ASP A 134 -13.13 -11.95 -6.21
CA ASP A 134 -11.77 -12.36 -6.55
C ASP A 134 -11.30 -13.69 -5.98
N GLY A 135 -12.12 -14.35 -5.15
CA GLY A 135 -11.82 -15.63 -4.49
C GLY A 135 -10.77 -15.55 -3.37
N LYS A 136 -10.22 -14.37 -3.07
CA LYS A 136 -9.14 -14.20 -2.08
C LYS A 136 -9.69 -14.02 -0.68
N THR A 137 -9.06 -14.65 0.32
CA THR A 137 -9.41 -14.54 1.74
C THR A 137 -8.53 -13.56 2.51
N LYS A 138 -7.28 -13.35 2.06
CA LYS A 138 -6.35 -12.39 2.66
C LYS A 138 -6.47 -11.05 1.97
N ARG A 139 -6.50 -9.96 2.77
CA ARG A 139 -6.67 -8.59 2.29
C ARG A 139 -5.91 -7.60 3.14
N THR A 140 -5.76 -6.39 2.61
CA THR A 140 -5.43 -5.22 3.38
C THR A 140 -6.65 -4.30 3.51
N PHE A 141 -6.60 -3.41 4.49
CA PHE A 141 -7.65 -2.45 4.82
C PHE A 141 -7.14 -1.02 4.63
N ALA A 142 -8.01 -0.08 4.28
CA ALA A 142 -7.73 1.34 4.37
C ALA A 142 -8.79 2.04 5.21
N PHE A 143 -8.34 2.85 6.17
CA PHE A 143 -9.25 3.65 6.99
C PHE A 143 -9.95 4.71 6.15
N THR A 144 -11.29 4.71 6.18
CA THR A 144 -12.09 5.72 5.49
C THR A 144 -11.87 7.08 6.14
N CYS A 145 -11.58 8.10 5.33
CA CYS A 145 -11.25 9.46 5.78
C CYS A 145 -10.07 9.55 6.77
N GLY A 146 -9.32 8.46 6.97
CA GLY A 146 -8.32 8.37 8.02
C GLY A 146 -8.88 8.21 9.44
N ASP A 147 -10.18 8.01 9.60
CA ASP A 147 -10.83 7.86 10.89
C ASP A 147 -10.61 6.43 11.43
N MET A 148 -9.95 6.32 12.58
CA MET A 148 -9.48 5.06 13.15
C MET A 148 -10.26 4.61 14.38
N LYS A 149 -11.20 5.41 14.85
CA LYS A 149 -11.91 5.20 16.12
C LYS A 149 -13.42 5.37 15.99
N ILE A 150 -14.14 4.63 16.82
CA ILE A 150 -15.55 4.85 17.13
C ILE A 150 -15.59 5.37 18.56
N GLY A 151 -15.97 6.64 18.74
CA GLY A 151 -15.73 7.35 20.00
C GLY A 151 -14.24 7.32 20.35
N ASP A 152 -13.88 6.88 21.54
CA ASP A 152 -12.49 6.78 21.99
C ASP A 152 -11.82 5.44 21.67
N SER A 153 -12.55 4.48 21.09
CA SER A 153 -12.07 3.11 20.89
C SER A 153 -11.62 2.85 19.47
N SER A 154 -10.39 2.36 19.30
CA SER A 154 -9.89 1.88 18.02
C SER A 154 -10.57 0.57 17.60
N PHE A 155 -11.16 0.53 16.41
CA PHE A 155 -11.84 -0.66 15.91
C PHE A 155 -10.89 -1.65 15.22
N ILE A 156 -9.70 -1.20 14.76
CA ILE A 156 -8.77 -2.09 14.07
C ILE A 156 -8.27 -3.23 14.95
N GLY A 157 -8.22 -3.03 16.26
CA GLY A 157 -7.86 -4.08 17.21
C GLY A 157 -8.77 -5.30 17.14
N LEU A 158 -10.04 -5.11 16.78
CA LEU A 158 -11.04 -6.17 16.60
C LEU A 158 -10.95 -6.84 15.20
N LEU A 159 -10.22 -6.22 14.27
CA LEU A 159 -10.09 -6.65 12.88
C LEU A 159 -8.69 -7.16 12.52
N LYS A 160 -7.76 -7.23 13.48
CA LYS A 160 -6.38 -7.67 13.21
C LYS A 160 -6.26 -9.07 12.60
N ASN A 161 -7.20 -9.95 12.88
CA ASN A 161 -7.23 -11.29 12.30
C ASN A 161 -7.90 -11.33 10.92
N ASP A 162 -8.61 -10.27 10.54
CA ASP A 162 -9.30 -10.16 9.27
C ASP A 162 -8.40 -9.55 8.18
N PHE A 163 -7.30 -8.84 8.57
CA PHE A 163 -6.42 -8.12 7.64
C PHE A 163 -4.94 -8.37 7.90
N VAL A 164 -4.15 -8.34 6.82
CA VAL A 164 -2.68 -8.42 6.91
C VAL A 164 -2.09 -7.07 7.31
N ALA A 165 -2.69 -5.98 6.84
CA ALA A 165 -2.29 -4.62 7.17
C ALA A 165 -3.46 -3.65 7.05
N ALA A 166 -3.33 -2.47 7.67
CA ALA A 166 -4.28 -1.36 7.58
C ALA A 166 -3.54 -0.05 7.29
N ARG A 167 -3.94 0.66 6.21
CA ARG A 167 -3.34 1.92 5.77
C ARG A 167 -4.10 3.10 6.38
N ALA A 168 -3.35 4.00 7.02
CA ALA A 168 -3.76 5.31 7.50
C ALA A 168 -3.49 6.41 6.46
N VAL A 169 -3.42 7.69 6.88
CA VAL A 169 -3.27 8.84 5.97
C VAL A 169 -2.18 9.84 6.38
N ARG A 170 -1.34 9.51 7.35
CA ARG A 170 -0.23 10.37 7.76
C ARG A 170 0.90 10.26 6.74
N ALA A 171 1.49 11.40 6.34
CA ALA A 171 2.54 11.45 5.33
C ALA A 171 3.93 11.20 5.94
N GLU A 172 4.26 9.92 6.17
CA GLU A 172 5.57 9.47 6.65
C GLU A 172 6.09 8.26 5.88
N MET A 173 7.38 8.01 5.97
CA MET A 173 8.07 6.85 5.41
C MET A 173 8.83 6.13 6.52
N HIS A 174 8.79 4.81 6.50
CA HIS A 174 9.43 4.00 7.53
C HIS A 174 10.34 2.94 6.91
N THR A 175 11.47 2.68 7.55
CA THR A 175 12.29 1.49 7.27
C THR A 175 11.51 0.24 7.67
N ILE A 176 11.85 -0.90 7.06
CA ILE A 176 11.08 -2.13 7.18
C ILE A 176 10.86 -2.61 8.63
N ASP A 177 11.82 -2.35 9.50
CA ASP A 177 11.78 -2.67 10.93
C ASP A 177 10.81 -1.76 11.73
N LYS A 178 10.44 -0.59 11.17
CA LYS A 178 9.59 0.42 11.83
C LYS A 178 8.18 0.54 11.25
N VAL A 179 7.86 -0.21 10.22
CA VAL A 179 6.50 -0.20 9.66
C VAL A 179 5.51 -0.76 10.69
N ASP A 180 4.52 0.05 11.07
CA ASP A 180 3.35 -0.45 11.81
C ASP A 180 2.32 -0.96 10.80
N LEU A 181 2.17 -2.29 10.72
CA LEU A 181 1.27 -2.93 9.75
C LEU A 181 -0.21 -2.55 9.95
N TYR A 182 -0.61 -2.08 11.14
CA TYR A 182 -2.00 -1.69 11.38
C TYR A 182 -2.20 -0.17 11.44
N ASN A 183 -1.15 0.58 11.05
CA ASN A 183 -1.17 2.03 10.90
C ASN A 183 -0.15 2.46 9.82
N VAL A 184 -0.24 1.85 8.63
CA VAL A 184 0.71 2.14 7.54
C VAL A 184 0.47 3.53 7.01
N ASP A 185 1.51 4.37 7.09
CA ASP A 185 1.47 5.75 6.62
C ASP A 185 1.48 5.86 5.10
N CYS A 186 0.90 6.93 4.53
CA CYS A 186 0.88 7.15 3.08
C CYS A 186 0.90 8.63 2.71
N PHE A 187 1.37 8.91 1.50
CA PHE A 187 1.33 10.23 0.88
C PHE A 187 0.13 10.32 -0.04
N TYR A 188 -0.85 11.15 0.30
CA TYR A 188 -2.03 11.35 -0.56
C TYR A 188 -1.72 12.36 -1.67
N VAL A 189 -2.30 12.12 -2.84
CA VAL A 189 -2.14 12.95 -4.04
C VAL A 189 -3.38 13.83 -4.21
N ASN A 190 -3.13 15.15 -4.28
CA ASN A 190 -4.13 16.16 -4.58
C ASN A 190 -3.50 17.26 -5.42
N GLY A 191 -3.46 17.09 -6.74
CA GLY A 191 -2.87 18.03 -7.67
C GLY A 191 -1.35 17.97 -7.83
N GLN A 192 -0.65 17.03 -7.17
CA GLN A 192 0.80 16.91 -7.32
C GLN A 192 1.18 16.58 -8.76
N THR A 193 2.26 17.23 -9.22
CA THR A 193 2.91 16.91 -10.47
C THR A 193 3.71 15.61 -10.37
N ALA A 194 4.00 14.98 -11.50
CA ALA A 194 4.89 13.83 -11.55
C ALA A 194 6.23 14.11 -10.88
N ALA A 195 6.81 15.30 -11.11
CA ALA A 195 8.09 15.69 -10.52
C ALA A 195 8.04 15.69 -8.97
N GLN A 196 6.97 16.20 -8.37
CA GLN A 196 6.79 16.18 -6.93
C GLN A 196 6.67 14.75 -6.37
N MET A 197 5.93 13.87 -7.06
CA MET A 197 5.81 12.47 -6.66
C MET A 197 7.14 11.70 -6.83
N MET A 198 7.93 12.02 -7.85
CA MET A 198 9.26 11.45 -8.07
C MET A 198 10.22 11.79 -6.93
N GLU A 199 10.13 12.97 -6.32
CA GLU A 199 10.94 13.32 -5.15
C GLU A 199 10.64 12.42 -3.95
N TRP A 200 9.37 12.00 -3.75
CA TRP A 200 9.03 11.03 -2.73
C TRP A 200 9.73 9.69 -2.96
N VAL A 201 9.76 9.22 -4.22
CA VAL A 201 10.46 7.96 -4.58
C VAL A 201 11.96 8.07 -4.32
N LYS A 202 12.59 9.18 -4.73
CA LYS A 202 14.02 9.44 -4.46
C LYS A 202 14.31 9.40 -2.96
N LYS A 203 13.44 10.02 -2.16
CA LYS A 203 13.57 10.02 -0.70
C LYS A 203 13.41 8.62 -0.12
N ALA A 204 12.45 7.82 -0.60
CA ALA A 204 12.28 6.44 -0.17
C ALA A 204 13.53 5.59 -0.47
N VAL A 205 14.13 5.75 -1.66
CA VAL A 205 15.38 5.06 -2.05
C VAL A 205 16.55 5.48 -1.16
N GLU A 206 16.69 6.78 -0.91
CA GLU A 206 17.73 7.32 -0.03
C GLU A 206 17.64 6.78 1.39
N THR A 207 16.41 6.76 1.95
CA THR A 207 16.15 6.34 3.34
C THR A 207 15.88 4.84 3.48
N LYS A 208 15.88 4.08 2.38
CA LYS A 208 15.58 2.64 2.35
C LYS A 208 14.21 2.31 2.97
N SER A 209 13.21 3.12 2.64
CA SER A 209 11.91 3.11 3.28
C SER A 209 10.80 2.56 2.39
N LEU A 210 9.66 2.25 3.03
CA LEU A 210 8.37 2.04 2.39
C LEU A 210 7.77 3.41 2.03
N LEU A 211 7.38 3.56 0.77
CA LEU A 211 6.56 4.65 0.27
C LEU A 211 5.21 4.09 -0.17
N VAL A 212 4.15 4.50 0.49
CA VAL A 212 2.77 4.24 0.04
C VAL A 212 2.20 5.53 -0.53
N ILE A 213 1.66 5.46 -1.75
CA ILE A 213 1.03 6.60 -2.41
C ILE A 213 -0.46 6.33 -2.55
N LEU A 214 -1.26 7.30 -2.13
CA LEU A 214 -2.71 7.26 -2.16
C LEU A 214 -3.25 8.17 -3.27
N PHE A 215 -3.91 7.58 -4.24
CA PHE A 215 -4.71 8.26 -5.26
C PHE A 215 -6.20 8.07 -4.98
N HIS A 216 -7.00 9.12 -5.25
CA HIS A 216 -8.44 9.00 -5.39
C HIS A 216 -8.82 9.16 -6.87
N GLY A 217 -9.03 10.38 -7.35
CA GLY A 217 -9.29 10.62 -8.77
C GLY A 217 -8.04 10.58 -9.66
N VAL A 218 -8.19 10.05 -10.87
CA VAL A 218 -7.18 10.12 -11.93
C VAL A 218 -7.86 10.71 -13.17
N GLY A 219 -7.72 12.01 -13.37
CA GLY A 219 -8.44 12.75 -14.41
C GLY A 219 -9.93 12.92 -14.09
N GLY A 220 -10.28 13.04 -12.80
CA GLY A 220 -11.63 13.20 -12.29
C GLY A 220 -12.06 12.08 -11.34
N GLY A 221 -13.36 12.04 -11.03
CA GLY A 221 -13.97 11.00 -10.17
C GLY A 221 -13.94 11.30 -8.66
N ASN A 222 -13.07 12.18 -8.23
CA ASN A 222 -12.97 12.65 -6.84
C ASN A 222 -12.36 14.06 -6.82
N SER A 223 -12.67 14.86 -5.80
CA SER A 223 -12.08 16.19 -5.62
C SER A 223 -10.56 16.13 -5.34
N LEU A 224 -10.09 15.08 -4.64
CA LEU A 224 -8.67 14.75 -4.51
C LEU A 224 -8.24 14.06 -5.81
N ASN A 225 -7.56 14.79 -6.68
CA ASN A 225 -7.36 14.33 -8.06
C ASN A 225 -5.92 14.56 -8.55
N VAL A 226 -5.48 13.73 -9.48
CA VAL A 226 -4.25 13.91 -10.25
C VAL A 226 -4.58 13.99 -11.75
N LEU A 227 -3.86 14.81 -12.48
CA LEU A 227 -4.01 14.88 -13.94
C LEU A 227 -3.51 13.60 -14.61
N VAL A 228 -4.24 13.08 -15.60
CA VAL A 228 -3.86 11.86 -16.32
C VAL A 228 -2.43 11.90 -16.86
N PRO A 229 -1.93 13.00 -17.47
CA PRO A 229 -0.54 13.06 -17.94
C PRO A 229 0.47 12.97 -16.80
N GLU A 230 0.19 13.58 -15.63
CA GLU A 230 1.10 13.53 -14.47
C GLU A 230 1.14 12.13 -13.86
N HIS A 231 -0.02 11.49 -13.70
CA HIS A 231 -0.11 10.11 -13.26
C HIS A 231 0.67 9.16 -14.19
N ARG A 232 0.45 9.25 -15.51
CA ARG A 232 1.16 8.43 -16.51
C ARG A 232 2.66 8.64 -16.45
N ARG A 233 3.13 9.89 -16.41
CA ARG A 233 4.56 10.24 -16.33
C ARG A 233 5.19 9.67 -15.05
N PHE A 234 4.48 9.73 -13.95
CA PHE A 234 4.94 9.17 -12.68
C PHE A 234 5.05 7.63 -12.74
N LEU A 235 4.05 6.93 -13.28
CA LEU A 235 4.13 5.47 -13.46
C LEU A 235 5.26 5.04 -14.39
N GLN A 236 5.51 5.78 -15.47
CA GLN A 236 6.65 5.55 -16.36
C GLN A 236 7.99 5.69 -15.63
N TYR A 237 8.10 6.71 -14.78
CA TYR A 237 9.29 6.87 -13.93
C TYR A 237 9.48 5.70 -12.96
N LEU A 238 8.43 5.22 -12.32
CA LEU A 238 8.50 4.04 -11.46
C LEU A 238 9.00 2.81 -12.23
N LYS A 239 8.45 2.57 -13.43
CA LYS A 239 8.89 1.47 -14.30
C LYS A 239 10.39 1.54 -14.63
N GLN A 240 10.91 2.72 -14.93
CA GLN A 240 12.34 2.94 -15.20
C GLN A 240 13.23 2.73 -13.98
N ASN A 241 12.67 2.80 -12.78
CA ASN A 241 13.40 2.69 -11.52
C ASN A 241 13.16 1.37 -10.76
N GLU A 242 12.61 0.33 -11.40
CA GLU A 242 12.39 -0.99 -10.80
C GLU A 242 13.68 -1.69 -10.32
N LYS A 243 14.84 -1.26 -10.80
CA LYS A 243 16.13 -1.76 -10.30
C LYS A 243 16.38 -1.37 -8.83
N ASP A 244 15.89 -0.21 -8.40
CA ASP A 244 16.07 0.33 -7.05
C ASP A 244 14.81 0.20 -6.19
N CYS A 245 13.62 0.11 -6.80
CA CYS A 245 12.34 0.05 -6.13
C CYS A 245 11.61 -1.27 -6.37
N TRP A 246 11.13 -1.90 -5.32
CA TRP A 246 10.16 -2.98 -5.40
C TRP A 246 8.75 -2.37 -5.44
N ILE A 247 8.08 -2.51 -6.59
CA ILE A 247 6.74 -1.96 -6.80
C ILE A 247 5.77 -3.14 -6.78
N ALA A 248 4.89 -3.20 -5.77
CA ALA A 248 3.98 -4.32 -5.58
C ALA A 248 2.69 -3.88 -4.86
N PRO A 249 1.60 -4.67 -4.92
CA PRO A 249 0.40 -4.44 -4.11
C PRO A 249 0.70 -4.44 -2.61
N MET A 250 -0.14 -3.73 -1.84
CA MET A 250 0.01 -3.63 -0.40
C MET A 250 0.06 -5.00 0.29
N ILE A 251 -0.74 -5.95 -0.15
CA ILE A 251 -0.79 -7.30 0.45
C ILE A 251 0.58 -7.99 0.38
N GLU A 252 1.28 -7.90 -0.75
CA GLU A 252 2.58 -8.55 -0.93
C GLU A 252 3.65 -7.88 -0.06
N VAL A 253 3.66 -6.53 -0.05
CA VAL A 253 4.61 -5.77 0.77
C VAL A 253 4.35 -6.00 2.26
N ALA A 254 3.08 -6.01 2.69
CA ALA A 254 2.72 -6.24 4.09
C ALA A 254 3.07 -7.67 4.56
N GLU A 255 2.84 -8.70 3.74
CA GLU A 255 3.26 -10.07 4.08
C GLU A 255 4.79 -10.18 4.18
N TYR A 256 5.52 -9.48 3.32
CA TYR A 256 6.98 -9.41 3.38
C TYR A 256 7.48 -8.71 4.66
N VAL A 257 6.91 -7.55 4.99
CA VAL A 257 7.21 -6.83 6.25
C VAL A 257 6.92 -7.71 7.47
N LYS A 258 5.74 -8.35 7.51
CA LYS A 258 5.35 -9.25 8.60
C LYS A 258 6.36 -10.38 8.79
N LYS A 259 6.80 -10.99 7.69
CA LYS A 259 7.83 -12.05 7.73
C LYS A 259 9.18 -11.50 8.23
N TYR A 260 9.60 -10.33 7.74
CA TYR A 260 10.87 -9.71 8.15
C TYR A 260 10.88 -9.37 9.64
N GLN A 261 9.80 -8.79 10.17
CA GLN A 261 9.67 -8.40 11.58
C GLN A 261 9.47 -9.59 12.54
N SER A 262 9.22 -10.79 12.03
CA SER A 262 9.07 -12.02 12.84
C SER A 262 10.41 -12.72 13.11
N HIS A 263 11.50 -12.23 12.53
CA HIS A 263 12.87 -12.72 12.68
C HIS A 263 13.71 -11.74 13.47
#